data_c732403285313157e488e1fece69835b
#
_entry.id   c732403285313157e488e1fece69835b
#
_cell.length_a   1.000
_cell.length_b   1.000
_cell.length_c   1.000
_cell.angle_alpha   90.00
_cell.angle_beta   90.00
_cell.angle_gamma   90.00
#
_symmetry.space_group_name_H-M   'P 1'
#
loop_
_entity.id
_entity.type
_entity.pdbx_description
1 polymer ?
#
loop_
_entity_poly.entity_id
_entity_poly.type
_entity_poly.pdbx_seq_one_letter_code
_entity_poly.pdbx_strand_id
1 'polypeptide(L)'
;MLGPDFDAALPRRDGSDVICPGEARLMVVVENVGSLSKNLLMTSGRNGGTLARNSAMLDEVTADKSLPANLEAERSVLGAVLLDPASLNFVVPILDPDDFFPDNHRRIYSAMRELAERSTEIDVLTLKEELDRAGAIEKIGGSAYLAALLDGVPDVGNVEHYARIVKEKSTLRRLIRAGQRIVREGLTGEKDAEALLGEATGEIFDIAEGSIQGGFEAIGQVVGRNLEIIEEARGRQGMLSGLATGFTEFDRMTSGLQGTDLIVLAARPSVGKTSFALNIAQHIAIREGKAVGFFSLEMSKEQLGFRVLCSEADVDAKKVRDGFASKEAMQRLVLAQSKIHGAKFFIDDSAALNVPEMRAKGQRLKREHGLDLLIVDYMQLMMGHGRFDNRTQEVSMISRGLKLLAKELRVPIIALSQLSRQPEQRKGELRKPQLADLRDSGSIEQDADVVVFLYREELYDKETERKGIADVIIAKQRNGPTGDFPVVFLGDHMTFANYVGGPAAPPEGQPF
;
A
#
# COMPACT_ATOMS: atom_id res chain seq x y z
N MET A 1 -42.91 32.99 43.38
CA MET A 1 -43.63 34.13 42.81
C MET A 1 -43.25 34.21 41.32
N LEU A 2 -44.28 33.96 40.56
CA LEU A 2 -44.60 34.50 39.24
C LEU A 2 -43.56 34.37 38.08
N GLY A 3 -43.91 33.49 37.14
CA GLY A 3 -43.62 33.72 35.70
C GLY A 3 -44.59 34.83 35.16
N PRO A 4 -44.82 35.05 33.84
CA PRO A 4 -44.70 34.11 32.68
C PRO A 4 -44.25 34.80 31.35
N ASP A 5 -44.24 33.97 30.28
CA ASP A 5 -44.62 34.27 28.86
C ASP A 5 -43.98 35.42 28.07
N PHE A 6 -43.34 35.04 26.98
CA PHE A 6 -43.54 35.77 25.71
C PHE A 6 -43.41 34.86 24.49
N ASP A 7 -44.57 34.57 23.96
CA ASP A 7 -44.82 34.11 22.60
C ASP A 7 -44.61 35.28 21.62
N ALA A 8 -43.89 35.12 20.54
CA ALA A 8 -44.00 36.02 19.39
C ALA A 8 -43.47 35.36 18.10
N ALA A 9 -44.35 34.81 17.32
CA ALA A 9 -44.68 35.11 15.95
C ALA A 9 -43.54 35.10 14.91
N LEU A 10 -43.61 34.16 14.02
CA LEU A 10 -43.02 34.14 12.66
C LEU A 10 -43.67 35.18 11.75
N PRO A 11 -42.92 35.77 10.78
CA PRO A 11 -43.53 36.11 9.52
C PRO A 11 -43.00 35.27 8.35
N ARG A 12 -43.95 34.79 7.57
CA ARG A 12 -43.79 34.32 6.20
C ARG A 12 -43.23 35.44 5.33
N ARG A 13 -42.28 35.15 4.45
CA ARG A 13 -42.04 35.89 3.21
C ARG A 13 -41.54 34.99 2.09
N ASP A 14 -42.29 35.05 1.07
CA ASP A 14 -42.23 34.83 -0.33
C ASP A 14 -40.87 34.64 -0.99
N GLY A 15 -40.94 33.80 -2.03
CA GLY A 15 -39.84 33.40 -2.86
C GLY A 15 -39.23 34.53 -3.70
N SER A 16 -37.96 34.36 -3.97
CA SER A 16 -37.33 34.81 -5.20
C SER A 16 -36.06 34.00 -5.39
N ASP A 17 -36.04 33.31 -6.52
CA ASP A 17 -34.94 32.52 -7.01
C ASP A 17 -33.64 33.32 -7.18
N VAL A 18 -32.56 32.78 -6.68
CA VAL A 18 -31.20 33.08 -7.17
C VAL A 18 -30.56 31.79 -7.59
N ILE A 19 -30.52 31.57 -8.88
CA ILE A 19 -29.84 30.44 -9.54
C ILE A 19 -28.35 30.73 -9.57
N CYS A 20 -27.55 29.91 -8.88
CA CYS A 20 -26.12 29.79 -9.15
C CYS A 20 -25.88 28.60 -10.12
N PRO A 21 -25.11 28.77 -11.20
CA PRO A 21 -24.88 27.72 -12.19
C PRO A 21 -23.75 26.80 -11.74
N GLY A 22 -24.06 25.53 -11.45
CA GLY A 22 -23.02 24.53 -11.12
C GLY A 22 -23.51 23.12 -10.76
N GLU A 23 -24.81 22.90 -10.53
CA GLU A 23 -25.32 21.61 -10.04
C GLU A 23 -26.42 20.96 -10.91
N ALA A 24 -26.19 20.85 -12.19
CA ALA A 24 -27.14 20.21 -13.09
C ALA A 24 -26.59 18.95 -13.74
N ARG A 25 -26.22 17.92 -12.94
CA ARG A 25 -25.95 16.57 -13.50
C ARG A 25 -26.16 15.36 -12.56
N LEU A 26 -26.72 15.55 -11.38
CA LEU A 26 -26.94 14.42 -10.44
C LEU A 26 -28.43 14.11 -10.13
N MET A 27 -29.37 14.76 -10.75
CA MET A 27 -30.79 14.60 -10.40
C MET A 27 -31.65 13.75 -11.35
N VAL A 28 -31.08 13.19 -12.42
CA VAL A 28 -31.83 12.37 -13.40
C VAL A 28 -31.77 10.85 -13.11
N VAL A 29 -30.92 10.40 -12.17
CA VAL A 29 -30.74 8.96 -11.89
C VAL A 29 -31.60 8.47 -10.70
N VAL A 30 -32.20 9.36 -9.91
CA VAL A 30 -32.94 8.96 -8.69
C VAL A 30 -34.44 8.78 -8.91
N GLU A 31 -35.03 9.34 -9.96
CA GLU A 31 -36.48 9.21 -10.18
C GLU A 31 -36.96 7.86 -10.76
N ASN A 32 -36.04 7.06 -11.30
CA ASN A 32 -36.39 5.73 -11.85
C ASN A 32 -36.32 4.58 -10.85
N VAL A 33 -35.86 4.80 -9.61
CA VAL A 33 -35.80 3.73 -8.57
C VAL A 33 -37.06 3.71 -7.70
N GLY A 34 -37.83 4.79 -7.70
CA GLY A 34 -39.05 4.93 -6.88
C GLY A 34 -40.27 4.16 -7.35
N SER A 35 -40.32 3.71 -8.61
CA SER A 35 -41.48 2.98 -9.15
C SER A 35 -41.40 1.44 -9.02
N LEU A 36 -40.19 0.89 -8.70
CA LEU A 36 -39.99 -0.55 -8.53
C LEU A 36 -40.23 -1.02 -7.08
N SER A 37 -40.36 -0.11 -6.12
CA SER A 37 -40.50 -0.44 -4.70
C SER A 37 -41.97 -0.68 -4.26
N LYS A 38 -42.97 -0.38 -5.05
CA LYS A 38 -44.38 -0.52 -4.67
C LYS A 38 -45.06 -1.84 -5.06
N ASN A 39 -44.41 -2.67 -5.85
CA ASN A 39 -44.98 -3.99 -6.26
C ASN A 39 -44.40 -5.20 -5.53
N LEU A 40 -43.57 -4.99 -4.47
CA LEU A 40 -42.88 -6.09 -3.79
C LEU A 40 -43.49 -6.48 -2.44
N LEU A 41 -44.67 -5.99 -2.08
CA LEU A 41 -45.28 -6.20 -0.73
C LEU A 41 -46.58 -7.03 -0.70
N MET A 42 -46.83 -7.86 -1.68
CA MET A 42 -47.92 -8.86 -1.58
C MET A 42 -47.56 -10.15 -2.34
N THR A 43 -46.82 -11.05 -1.71
CA THR A 43 -47.12 -12.51 -1.76
C THR A 43 -46.09 -13.28 -0.90
N SER A 44 -46.51 -13.66 0.28
CA SER A 44 -45.88 -14.70 1.08
C SER A 44 -46.28 -16.06 0.54
N GLY A 45 -45.28 -16.85 0.07
CA GLY A 45 -45.54 -18.27 -0.19
C GLY A 45 -44.59 -18.87 -1.26
N ARG A 46 -43.68 -19.75 -0.80
CA ARG A 46 -42.88 -20.73 -1.57
C ARG A 46 -41.51 -20.26 -2.13
N ASN A 47 -40.48 -20.65 -1.35
CA ASN A 47 -39.05 -20.30 -1.50
C ASN A 47 -38.29 -20.90 -2.70
N GLY A 48 -38.92 -21.36 -3.77
CA GLY A 48 -38.23 -21.93 -4.94
C GLY A 48 -38.28 -21.06 -6.21
N GLY A 49 -39.18 -20.10 -6.28
CA GLY A 49 -39.44 -19.31 -7.50
C GLY A 49 -38.71 -17.95 -7.56
N THR A 50 -38.22 -17.45 -6.44
CA THR A 50 -37.67 -16.09 -6.35
C THR A 50 -36.19 -16.04 -6.78
N LEU A 51 -35.44 -17.09 -6.51
CA LEU A 51 -34.02 -17.18 -6.93
C LEU A 51 -33.88 -17.32 -8.45
N ALA A 52 -34.78 -18.11 -9.09
CA ALA A 52 -34.79 -18.26 -10.55
C ALA A 52 -35.22 -16.97 -11.28
N ARG A 53 -36.11 -16.16 -10.69
CA ARG A 53 -36.52 -14.87 -11.25
C ARG A 53 -35.47 -13.78 -11.13
N ASN A 54 -34.70 -13.73 -10.03
CA ASN A 54 -33.64 -12.77 -9.86
C ASN A 54 -32.42 -13.08 -10.73
N SER A 55 -32.11 -14.38 -10.97
CA SER A 55 -31.11 -14.79 -11.95
C SER A 55 -31.50 -14.39 -13.35
N ALA A 56 -32.79 -14.62 -13.73
CA ALA A 56 -33.33 -14.23 -15.06
C ALA A 56 -33.33 -12.70 -15.28
N MET A 57 -33.54 -11.87 -14.24
CA MET A 57 -33.45 -10.41 -14.35
C MET A 57 -32.01 -9.92 -14.58
N LEU A 58 -31.02 -10.58 -14.00
CA LEU A 58 -29.60 -10.26 -14.23
C LEU A 58 -29.17 -10.71 -15.63
N ASP A 59 -29.65 -11.85 -16.09
CA ASP A 59 -29.43 -12.31 -17.45
C ASP A 59 -30.12 -11.39 -18.48
N GLU A 60 -31.24 -10.80 -18.13
CA GLU A 60 -31.98 -9.86 -18.99
C GLU A 60 -31.31 -8.49 -19.10
N VAL A 61 -30.68 -7.97 -18.03
CA VAL A 61 -29.90 -6.72 -18.04
C VAL A 61 -28.56 -6.88 -18.75
N THR A 62 -27.99 -8.07 -18.77
CA THR A 62 -26.69 -8.38 -19.41
C THR A 62 -26.82 -9.02 -20.79
N ALA A 63 -27.98 -9.60 -21.14
CA ALA A 63 -28.19 -10.32 -22.38
C ALA A 63 -28.25 -9.41 -23.63
N ASP A 64 -28.50 -8.11 -23.45
CA ASP A 64 -28.71 -7.20 -24.60
C ASP A 64 -27.46 -6.39 -24.99
N LYS A 65 -26.33 -6.53 -24.27
CA LYS A 65 -25.07 -5.88 -24.62
C LYS A 65 -23.92 -6.88 -24.69
N SER A 66 -23.33 -7.00 -25.89
CA SER A 66 -22.08 -7.76 -26.04
C SER A 66 -20.97 -7.22 -25.12
N LEU A 67 -20.15 -8.12 -24.56
CA LEU A 67 -19.00 -7.74 -23.76
C LEU A 67 -18.08 -6.79 -24.54
N PRO A 68 -17.45 -5.81 -23.88
CA PRO A 68 -16.56 -4.84 -24.51
C PRO A 68 -15.45 -5.53 -25.32
N ALA A 69 -15.38 -5.26 -26.61
CA ALA A 69 -14.35 -5.74 -27.52
C ALA A 69 -14.04 -4.68 -28.59
N ASN A 70 -12.83 -4.73 -29.15
CA ASN A 70 -12.47 -4.00 -30.35
C ASN A 70 -11.74 -4.95 -31.32
N LEU A 71 -12.54 -5.59 -32.18
CA LEU A 71 -12.03 -6.60 -33.09
C LEU A 71 -11.09 -6.05 -34.16
N GLU A 72 -11.23 -4.77 -34.52
CA GLU A 72 -10.30 -4.10 -35.44
C GLU A 72 -8.94 -3.90 -34.81
N ALA A 73 -8.88 -3.45 -33.55
CA ALA A 73 -7.61 -3.33 -32.82
C ALA A 73 -6.95 -4.69 -32.65
N GLU A 74 -7.72 -5.75 -32.31
CA GLU A 74 -7.18 -7.10 -32.18
C GLU A 74 -6.59 -7.63 -33.50
N ARG A 75 -7.32 -7.44 -34.61
CA ARG A 75 -6.82 -7.81 -35.96
C ARG A 75 -5.59 -7.02 -36.33
N SER A 76 -5.54 -5.71 -36.02
CA SER A 76 -4.39 -4.84 -36.29
C SER A 76 -3.14 -5.30 -35.52
N VAL A 77 -3.29 -5.74 -34.25
CA VAL A 77 -2.18 -6.29 -33.46
C VAL A 77 -1.65 -7.58 -34.09
N LEU A 78 -2.54 -8.54 -34.39
CA LEU A 78 -2.14 -9.83 -34.98
C LEU A 78 -1.52 -9.66 -36.36
N GLY A 79 -2.12 -8.82 -37.21
CA GLY A 79 -1.62 -8.52 -38.54
C GLY A 79 -0.27 -7.77 -38.53
N ALA A 80 -0.08 -6.83 -37.60
CA ALA A 80 1.19 -6.13 -37.43
C ALA A 80 2.33 -7.08 -37.06
N VAL A 81 2.09 -8.04 -36.16
CA VAL A 81 3.07 -9.08 -35.79
C VAL A 81 3.40 -10.00 -36.97
N LEU A 82 2.43 -10.31 -37.85
CA LEU A 82 2.68 -11.11 -39.08
C LEU A 82 3.45 -10.33 -40.13
N LEU A 83 3.27 -9.01 -40.23
CA LEU A 83 3.99 -8.14 -41.17
C LEU A 83 5.43 -7.81 -40.70
N ASP A 84 5.56 -7.58 -39.41
CA ASP A 84 6.84 -7.32 -38.76
C ASP A 84 6.88 -8.09 -37.40
N PRO A 85 7.56 -9.26 -37.39
CA PRO A 85 7.72 -10.07 -36.18
C PRO A 85 8.36 -9.33 -35.00
N ALA A 86 9.17 -8.28 -35.23
CA ALA A 86 9.76 -7.48 -34.18
C ALA A 86 8.71 -6.71 -33.37
N SER A 87 7.56 -6.44 -33.96
CA SER A 87 6.41 -5.82 -33.29
C SER A 87 5.92 -6.64 -32.09
N LEU A 88 6.13 -7.96 -32.06
CA LEU A 88 5.77 -8.81 -30.92
C LEU A 88 6.45 -8.37 -29.62
N ASN A 89 7.67 -7.85 -29.69
CA ASN A 89 8.38 -7.37 -28.51
C ASN A 89 7.69 -6.19 -27.80
N PHE A 90 6.90 -5.41 -28.56
CA PHE A 90 6.10 -4.31 -27.99
C PHE A 90 4.75 -4.77 -27.48
N VAL A 91 4.24 -5.92 -27.99
CA VAL A 91 2.92 -6.44 -27.65
C VAL A 91 2.97 -7.36 -26.42
N VAL A 92 3.99 -8.23 -26.32
CA VAL A 92 4.13 -9.21 -25.20
C VAL A 92 4.13 -8.55 -23.81
N PRO A 93 4.73 -7.39 -23.58
CA PRO A 93 4.66 -6.72 -22.27
C PRO A 93 3.25 -6.21 -21.90
N ILE A 94 2.36 -6.06 -22.88
CA ILE A 94 1.03 -5.44 -22.71
C ILE A 94 -0.08 -6.48 -22.68
N LEU A 95 0.00 -7.47 -23.60
CA LEU A 95 -1.08 -8.42 -23.82
C LEU A 95 -0.69 -9.86 -23.49
N ASP A 96 -1.62 -10.53 -22.81
CA ASP A 96 -1.68 -11.99 -22.69
C ASP A 96 -2.69 -12.57 -23.67
N PRO A 97 -2.61 -13.88 -24.01
CA PRO A 97 -3.58 -14.51 -24.89
C PRO A 97 -5.04 -14.33 -24.46
N ASP A 98 -5.30 -14.32 -23.15
CA ASP A 98 -6.64 -14.14 -22.57
C ASP A 98 -7.20 -12.72 -22.72
N ASP A 99 -6.37 -11.75 -23.14
CA ASP A 99 -6.81 -10.38 -23.39
C ASP A 99 -7.58 -10.24 -24.71
N PHE A 100 -7.45 -11.20 -25.61
CA PHE A 100 -8.22 -11.22 -26.85
C PHE A 100 -9.64 -11.73 -26.61
N PHE A 101 -10.60 -11.15 -27.28
CA PHE A 101 -12.03 -11.50 -27.10
C PHE A 101 -12.40 -12.79 -27.83
N PRO A 102 -12.16 -12.95 -29.16
CA PRO A 102 -12.47 -14.18 -29.89
C PRO A 102 -11.45 -15.28 -29.60
N ASP A 103 -11.92 -16.51 -29.48
CA ASP A 103 -11.06 -17.68 -29.25
C ASP A 103 -10.03 -17.90 -30.36
N ASN A 104 -10.39 -17.61 -31.61
CA ASN A 104 -9.46 -17.68 -32.75
C ASN A 104 -8.29 -16.72 -32.59
N HIS A 105 -8.51 -15.47 -32.15
CA HIS A 105 -7.41 -14.50 -31.87
C HIS A 105 -6.50 -14.97 -30.76
N ARG A 106 -7.08 -15.52 -29.65
CA ARG A 106 -6.30 -16.09 -28.55
C ARG A 106 -5.34 -17.16 -29.03
N ARG A 107 -5.88 -18.11 -29.82
CA ARG A 107 -5.07 -19.23 -30.36
C ARG A 107 -3.96 -18.74 -31.28
N ILE A 108 -4.30 -17.79 -32.17
CA ILE A 108 -3.34 -17.20 -33.09
C ILE A 108 -2.20 -16.53 -32.29
N TYR A 109 -2.55 -15.70 -31.30
CA TYR A 109 -1.55 -15.00 -30.50
C TYR A 109 -0.72 -15.96 -29.62
N SER A 110 -1.35 -17.01 -29.06
CA SER A 110 -0.63 -18.05 -28.32
C SER A 110 0.40 -18.74 -29.21
N ALA A 111 0.03 -19.12 -30.43
CA ALA A 111 0.95 -19.76 -31.38
C ALA A 111 2.09 -18.82 -31.79
N MET A 112 1.83 -17.51 -31.97
CA MET A 112 2.88 -16.53 -32.24
C MET A 112 3.90 -16.44 -31.10
N ARG A 113 3.43 -16.45 -29.85
CA ARG A 113 4.31 -16.45 -28.66
C ARG A 113 5.15 -17.73 -28.58
N GLU A 114 4.55 -18.91 -28.85
CA GLU A 114 5.28 -20.17 -28.85
C GLU A 114 6.37 -20.24 -29.93
N LEU A 115 6.09 -19.70 -31.11
CA LEU A 115 7.11 -19.58 -32.19
C LEU A 115 8.25 -18.66 -31.78
N ALA A 116 7.95 -17.51 -31.16
CA ALA A 116 8.94 -16.58 -30.66
C ALA A 116 9.83 -17.20 -29.56
N GLU A 117 9.22 -17.93 -28.60
CA GLU A 117 9.95 -18.62 -27.52
C GLU A 117 10.94 -19.65 -28.06
N ARG A 118 10.61 -20.28 -29.20
CA ARG A 118 11.48 -21.20 -29.90
C ARG A 118 12.45 -20.52 -30.88
N SER A 119 12.46 -19.19 -30.91
CA SER A 119 13.27 -18.41 -31.85
C SER A 119 13.01 -18.78 -33.35
N THR A 120 11.78 -19.19 -33.65
CA THR A 120 11.32 -19.48 -34.99
C THR A 120 10.72 -18.22 -35.61
N GLU A 121 11.05 -17.93 -36.86
CA GLU A 121 10.49 -16.80 -37.57
C GLU A 121 8.99 -16.87 -37.67
N ILE A 122 8.30 -15.76 -37.40
CA ILE A 122 6.83 -15.69 -37.40
C ILE A 122 6.38 -15.19 -38.76
N ASP A 123 5.86 -16.07 -39.58
CA ASP A 123 5.19 -15.77 -40.83
C ASP A 123 3.89 -16.59 -40.97
N VAL A 124 3.13 -16.38 -42.05
CA VAL A 124 1.88 -17.09 -42.30
C VAL A 124 2.09 -18.59 -42.44
N LEU A 125 3.22 -19.03 -42.96
CA LEU A 125 3.51 -20.44 -43.20
C LEU A 125 3.84 -21.17 -41.89
N THR A 126 4.80 -20.60 -41.11
CA THR A 126 5.21 -21.16 -39.83
C THR A 126 4.08 -21.14 -38.81
N LEU A 127 3.29 -20.05 -38.78
CA LEU A 127 2.11 -19.93 -37.90
C LEU A 127 1.03 -20.95 -38.29
N LYS A 128 0.80 -21.18 -39.59
CA LYS A 128 -0.12 -22.22 -40.08
C LYS A 128 0.34 -23.59 -39.59
N GLU A 129 1.61 -23.94 -39.77
CA GLU A 129 2.15 -25.24 -39.33
C GLU A 129 2.00 -25.46 -37.82
N GLU A 130 2.24 -24.43 -37.00
CA GLU A 130 2.06 -24.53 -35.55
C GLU A 130 0.60 -24.71 -35.17
N LEU A 131 -0.33 -23.99 -35.80
CA LEU A 131 -1.76 -24.14 -35.61
C LEU A 131 -2.33 -25.50 -36.11
N ASP A 132 -1.76 -26.01 -37.19
CA ASP A 132 -2.09 -27.37 -37.70
C ASP A 132 -1.60 -28.44 -36.71
N ARG A 133 -0.39 -28.32 -36.16
CA ARG A 133 0.14 -29.20 -35.12
C ARG A 133 -0.73 -29.21 -33.87
N ALA A 134 -1.23 -28.04 -33.49
CA ALA A 134 -2.17 -27.89 -32.36
C ALA A 134 -3.63 -28.32 -32.70
N GLY A 135 -3.93 -28.73 -33.93
CA GLY A 135 -5.30 -29.05 -34.36
C GLY A 135 -6.28 -27.87 -34.28
N ALA A 136 -5.76 -26.63 -34.41
CA ALA A 136 -6.51 -25.41 -34.23
C ALA A 136 -6.87 -24.70 -35.54
N ILE A 137 -6.27 -25.07 -36.68
CA ILE A 137 -6.41 -24.35 -37.95
C ILE A 137 -7.86 -24.19 -38.40
N GLU A 138 -8.68 -25.20 -38.29
CA GLU A 138 -10.11 -25.14 -38.67
C GLU A 138 -10.90 -24.23 -37.72
N LYS A 139 -10.56 -24.22 -36.45
CA LYS A 139 -11.22 -23.41 -35.42
C LYS A 139 -10.96 -21.92 -35.56
N ILE A 140 -9.83 -21.54 -36.16
CA ILE A 140 -9.50 -20.15 -36.38
C ILE A 140 -10.07 -19.56 -37.69
N GLY A 141 -10.66 -20.40 -38.54
CA GLY A 141 -11.22 -19.99 -39.86
C GLY A 141 -10.30 -20.34 -41.07
N GLY A 142 -9.35 -21.26 -40.83
CA GLY A 142 -8.45 -21.76 -41.87
C GLY A 142 -7.35 -20.79 -42.30
N SER A 143 -6.54 -21.20 -43.25
CA SER A 143 -5.48 -20.35 -43.84
C SER A 143 -5.97 -19.05 -44.47
N ALA A 144 -7.24 -19.04 -44.92
CA ALA A 144 -7.86 -17.84 -45.49
C ALA A 144 -8.01 -16.71 -44.45
N TYR A 145 -8.28 -17.05 -43.19
CA TYR A 145 -8.36 -16.08 -42.13
C TYR A 145 -6.97 -15.47 -41.77
N LEU A 146 -5.91 -16.30 -41.75
CA LEU A 146 -4.55 -15.81 -41.55
C LEU A 146 -4.12 -14.84 -42.66
N ALA A 147 -4.47 -15.12 -43.89
CA ALA A 147 -4.21 -14.19 -45.02
C ALA A 147 -5.02 -12.89 -44.87
N ALA A 148 -6.28 -12.98 -44.43
CA ALA A 148 -7.11 -11.81 -44.19
C ALA A 148 -6.68 -10.92 -43.04
N LEU A 149 -5.83 -11.42 -42.10
CA LEU A 149 -5.22 -10.60 -41.07
C LEU A 149 -4.19 -9.58 -41.60
N LEU A 150 -3.58 -9.91 -42.75
CA LEU A 150 -2.63 -9.01 -43.42
C LEU A 150 -3.33 -7.87 -44.17
N ASP A 151 -4.61 -8.12 -44.59
CA ASP A 151 -5.41 -7.13 -45.28
C ASP A 151 -5.97 -6.12 -44.26
N GLY A 152 -5.60 -4.88 -44.35
CA GLY A 152 -6.18 -3.80 -43.52
C GLY A 152 -5.46 -3.49 -42.25
N VAL A 153 -4.18 -3.81 -42.11
CA VAL A 153 -3.31 -3.27 -41.04
C VAL A 153 -3.00 -1.81 -41.38
N PRO A 154 -3.50 -0.83 -40.56
CA PRO A 154 -3.39 0.58 -40.97
C PRO A 154 -1.97 1.11 -40.87
N ASP A 155 -1.22 0.73 -39.86
CA ASP A 155 0.17 1.13 -39.62
C ASP A 155 0.82 0.21 -38.57
N VAL A 156 1.89 -0.45 -38.94
CA VAL A 156 2.68 -1.33 -38.02
C VAL A 156 3.31 -0.53 -36.88
N GLY A 157 3.66 0.74 -37.12
CA GLY A 157 4.26 1.61 -36.08
C GLY A 157 3.35 1.90 -34.90
N ASN A 158 2.05 1.71 -35.02
CA ASN A 158 1.05 1.96 -33.98
C ASN A 158 0.62 0.72 -33.17
N VAL A 159 1.31 -0.40 -33.32
CA VAL A 159 0.94 -1.68 -32.67
C VAL A 159 0.76 -1.58 -31.16
N GLU A 160 1.63 -0.82 -30.49
CA GLU A 160 1.53 -0.60 -29.03
C GLU A 160 0.23 0.12 -28.66
N HIS A 161 -0.22 1.08 -29.44
CA HIS A 161 -1.48 1.78 -29.22
C HIS A 161 -2.68 0.83 -29.36
N TYR A 162 -2.68 -0.02 -30.40
CA TYR A 162 -3.72 -1.03 -30.58
C TYR A 162 -3.70 -2.07 -29.46
N ALA A 163 -2.54 -2.50 -29.01
CA ALA A 163 -2.39 -3.40 -27.87
C ALA A 163 -3.00 -2.79 -26.58
N ARG A 164 -2.79 -1.51 -26.31
CA ARG A 164 -3.38 -0.79 -25.17
C ARG A 164 -4.93 -0.74 -25.28
N ILE A 165 -5.49 -0.53 -26.47
CA ILE A 165 -6.94 -0.59 -26.68
C ILE A 165 -7.49 -1.98 -26.37
N VAL A 166 -6.83 -3.05 -26.83
CA VAL A 166 -7.21 -4.43 -26.52
C VAL A 166 -7.15 -4.68 -25.01
N LYS A 167 -6.10 -4.24 -24.34
CA LYS A 167 -5.92 -4.37 -22.87
C LYS A 167 -7.03 -3.66 -22.11
N GLU A 168 -7.39 -2.43 -22.50
CA GLU A 168 -8.50 -1.68 -21.91
C GLU A 168 -9.81 -2.46 -21.99
N LYS A 169 -10.15 -3.00 -23.17
CA LYS A 169 -11.38 -3.79 -23.34
C LYS A 169 -11.35 -5.10 -22.57
N SER A 170 -10.19 -5.74 -22.48
CA SER A 170 -9.99 -6.92 -21.63
C SER A 170 -10.21 -6.60 -20.14
N THR A 171 -9.62 -5.52 -19.65
CA THR A 171 -9.82 -5.06 -18.26
C THR A 171 -11.29 -4.82 -17.95
N LEU A 172 -12.03 -4.17 -18.84
CA LEU A 172 -13.46 -3.97 -18.68
C LEU A 172 -14.23 -5.31 -18.63
N ARG A 173 -13.87 -6.28 -19.47
CA ARG A 173 -14.47 -7.64 -19.42
C ARG A 173 -14.18 -8.33 -18.09
N ARG A 174 -12.96 -8.24 -17.58
CA ARG A 174 -12.57 -8.79 -16.26
C ARG A 174 -13.39 -8.16 -15.14
N LEU A 175 -13.55 -6.83 -15.14
CA LEU A 175 -14.36 -6.10 -14.16
C LEU A 175 -15.86 -6.52 -14.24
N ILE A 176 -16.41 -6.67 -15.43
CA ILE A 176 -17.80 -7.12 -15.61
C ILE A 176 -17.98 -8.53 -15.04
N ARG A 177 -17.07 -9.46 -15.34
CA ARG A 177 -17.12 -10.84 -14.83
C ARG A 177 -17.00 -10.89 -13.31
N ALA A 178 -16.08 -10.11 -12.73
CA ALA A 178 -15.92 -9.98 -11.30
C ALA A 178 -17.21 -9.46 -10.64
N GLY A 179 -17.80 -8.38 -11.18
CA GLY A 179 -19.08 -7.87 -10.71
C GLY A 179 -20.22 -8.87 -10.79
N GLN A 180 -20.33 -9.62 -11.88
CA GLN A 180 -21.34 -10.67 -12.04
C GLN A 180 -21.15 -11.81 -11.04
N ARG A 181 -19.88 -12.17 -10.72
CA ARG A 181 -19.58 -13.18 -9.71
C ARG A 181 -19.98 -12.69 -8.32
N ILE A 182 -19.59 -11.47 -7.94
CA ILE A 182 -19.93 -10.87 -6.65
C ILE A 182 -21.45 -10.84 -6.45
N VAL A 183 -22.20 -10.41 -7.45
CA VAL A 183 -23.68 -10.39 -7.38
C VAL A 183 -24.24 -11.78 -7.21
N ARG A 184 -23.76 -12.77 -7.98
CA ARG A 184 -24.21 -14.15 -7.87
C ARG A 184 -23.97 -14.74 -6.49
N GLU A 185 -22.76 -14.60 -5.96
CA GLU A 185 -22.39 -15.15 -4.65
C GLU A 185 -23.12 -14.45 -3.50
N GLY A 186 -23.33 -13.13 -3.61
CA GLY A 186 -24.16 -12.39 -2.64
C GLY A 186 -25.63 -12.82 -2.65
N LEU A 187 -26.19 -13.20 -3.81
CA LEU A 187 -27.56 -13.69 -3.91
C LEU A 187 -27.73 -15.14 -3.43
N THR A 188 -26.70 -15.98 -3.57
CA THR A 188 -26.76 -17.38 -3.07
C THR A 188 -26.68 -17.45 -1.56
N GLY A 189 -26.02 -16.49 -0.90
CA GLY A 189 -25.90 -16.46 0.55
C GLY A 189 -25.09 -17.61 1.14
N GLU A 190 -24.28 -18.31 0.34
CA GLU A 190 -23.46 -19.44 0.77
C GLU A 190 -22.23 -18.99 1.60
N LYS A 191 -21.75 -17.79 1.36
CA LYS A 191 -20.62 -17.16 2.08
C LYS A 191 -21.12 -16.05 3.00
N ASP A 192 -20.41 -15.82 4.10
CA ASP A 192 -20.66 -14.66 4.92
C ASP A 192 -20.20 -13.36 4.20
N ALA A 193 -20.71 -12.22 4.65
CA ALA A 193 -20.47 -10.94 4.01
C ALA A 193 -18.99 -10.54 4.07
N GLU A 194 -18.27 -10.93 5.12
CA GLU A 194 -16.86 -10.59 5.34
C GLU A 194 -15.96 -11.39 4.39
N ALA A 195 -16.21 -12.68 4.24
CA ALA A 195 -15.50 -13.54 3.29
C ALA A 195 -15.72 -13.09 1.85
N LEU A 196 -16.99 -12.79 1.47
CA LEU A 196 -17.31 -12.31 0.14
C LEU A 196 -16.65 -10.96 -0.17
N LEU A 197 -16.61 -10.05 0.81
CA LEU A 197 -15.95 -8.75 0.67
C LEU A 197 -14.43 -8.90 0.49
N GLY A 198 -13.82 -9.83 1.22
CA GLY A 198 -12.38 -10.13 1.10
C GLY A 198 -12.02 -10.67 -0.31
N GLU A 199 -12.79 -11.64 -0.82
CA GLU A 199 -12.58 -12.19 -2.15
C GLU A 199 -12.83 -11.15 -3.26
N ALA A 200 -13.90 -10.36 -3.16
CA ALA A 200 -14.22 -9.31 -4.12
C ALA A 200 -13.11 -8.25 -4.18
N THR A 201 -12.60 -7.85 -3.02
CA THR A 201 -11.49 -6.89 -2.93
C THR A 201 -10.22 -7.45 -3.56
N GLY A 202 -9.89 -8.72 -3.30
CA GLY A 202 -8.74 -9.42 -3.90
C GLY A 202 -8.84 -9.47 -5.42
N GLU A 203 -9.99 -9.86 -5.97
CA GLU A 203 -10.18 -9.96 -7.41
C GLU A 203 -10.13 -8.61 -8.14
N ILE A 204 -10.74 -7.57 -7.57
CA ILE A 204 -10.65 -6.21 -8.12
C ILE A 204 -9.21 -5.73 -8.09
N PHE A 205 -8.48 -6.09 -7.03
CA PHE A 205 -7.08 -5.76 -6.87
C PHE A 205 -6.20 -6.44 -7.94
N ASP A 206 -6.38 -7.76 -8.18
CA ASP A 206 -5.65 -8.52 -9.20
C ASP A 206 -5.90 -7.95 -10.61
N ILE A 207 -7.12 -7.43 -10.87
CA ILE A 207 -7.43 -6.75 -12.11
C ILE A 207 -6.65 -5.42 -12.22
N ALA A 208 -6.53 -4.69 -11.13
CA ALA A 208 -5.81 -3.42 -11.08
C ALA A 208 -4.29 -3.61 -11.20
N GLU A 209 -3.72 -4.62 -10.53
CA GLU A 209 -2.28 -4.96 -10.62
C GLU A 209 -1.89 -5.42 -12.03
N GLY A 210 -2.69 -6.25 -12.67
CA GLY A 210 -2.45 -6.68 -14.06
C GLY A 210 -2.47 -5.52 -15.08
N SER A 211 -2.88 -4.33 -14.66
CA SER A 211 -2.88 -3.11 -15.49
C SER A 211 -1.63 -2.24 -15.29
N ILE A 212 -0.78 -2.53 -14.28
CA ILE A 212 0.41 -1.74 -13.92
C ILE A 212 1.66 -2.58 -14.20
N GLN A 213 1.95 -2.87 -15.44
CA GLN A 213 3.28 -3.37 -15.82
C GLN A 213 4.17 -2.17 -16.16
N GLY A 214 5.10 -1.83 -15.21
CA GLY A 214 6.21 -0.93 -15.50
C GLY A 214 7.15 -1.58 -16.51
N GLY A 215 7.23 -1.06 -17.72
CA GLY A 215 8.21 -1.47 -18.73
C GLY A 215 9.63 -0.99 -18.38
N PHE A 216 10.63 -1.46 -19.15
CA PHE A 216 11.99 -0.91 -19.09
C PHE A 216 11.95 0.57 -19.48
N GLU A 217 12.58 1.40 -18.66
CA GLU A 217 12.75 2.82 -18.95
C GLU A 217 14.20 3.09 -19.33
N ALA A 218 14.41 3.88 -20.38
CA ALA A 218 15.75 4.24 -20.81
C ALA A 218 16.48 4.99 -19.67
N ILE A 219 17.71 4.54 -19.34
CA ILE A 219 18.50 5.11 -18.24
C ILE A 219 18.69 6.63 -18.38
N GLY A 220 18.76 7.15 -19.62
CA GLY A 220 18.89 8.58 -19.87
C GLY A 220 17.73 9.41 -19.32
N GLN A 221 16.47 8.88 -19.38
CA GLN A 221 15.31 9.54 -18.80
C GLN A 221 15.34 9.50 -17.27
N VAL A 222 15.78 8.37 -16.70
CA VAL A 222 15.92 8.21 -15.24
C VAL A 222 16.99 9.17 -14.70
N VAL A 223 18.15 9.27 -15.39
CA VAL A 223 19.23 10.19 -15.02
C VAL A 223 18.79 11.65 -15.15
N GLY A 224 18.02 11.99 -16.19
CA GLY A 224 17.45 13.34 -16.34
C GLY A 224 16.64 13.77 -15.12
N ARG A 225 15.70 12.92 -14.69
CA ARG A 225 14.91 13.18 -13.47
C ARG A 225 15.75 13.25 -12.19
N ASN A 226 16.79 12.41 -12.09
CA ASN A 226 17.70 12.46 -10.95
C ASN A 226 18.50 13.77 -10.91
N LEU A 227 18.89 14.32 -12.07
CA LEU A 227 19.56 15.63 -12.14
C LEU A 227 18.64 16.76 -11.66
N GLU A 228 17.36 16.75 -12.04
CA GLU A 228 16.36 17.69 -11.54
C GLU A 228 16.25 17.64 -10.00
N ILE A 229 16.17 16.43 -9.43
CA ILE A 229 16.14 16.21 -7.98
C ILE A 229 17.42 16.76 -7.31
N ILE A 230 18.59 16.53 -7.91
CA ILE A 230 19.89 17.03 -7.40
C ILE A 230 19.94 18.56 -7.47
N GLU A 231 19.47 19.17 -8.55
CA GLU A 231 19.42 20.62 -8.69
C GLU A 231 18.47 21.27 -7.66
N GLU A 232 17.31 20.67 -7.45
CA GLU A 232 16.38 21.09 -6.38
C GLU A 232 17.03 20.97 -4.99
N ALA A 233 17.73 19.86 -4.72
CA ALA A 233 18.42 19.64 -3.45
C ALA A 233 19.58 20.64 -3.27
N ARG A 234 20.30 21.02 -4.34
CA ARG A 234 21.34 22.03 -4.30
C ARG A 234 20.80 23.42 -3.91
N GLY A 235 19.57 23.74 -4.35
CA GLY A 235 18.89 24.97 -3.94
C GLY A 235 18.51 25.00 -2.44
N ARG A 236 18.43 23.84 -1.82
CA ARG A 236 18.05 23.63 -0.41
C ARG A 236 19.26 23.36 0.48
N GLN A 237 20.36 24.12 0.41
CA GLN A 237 21.60 23.89 1.16
C GLN A 237 21.36 23.41 2.59
N GLY A 238 21.82 22.19 2.90
CA GLY A 238 21.72 21.60 4.25
C GLY A 238 20.40 20.91 4.60
N MET A 239 19.41 20.83 3.68
CA MET A 239 18.18 20.05 3.88
C MET A 239 18.41 18.57 3.57
N LEU A 240 17.76 17.71 4.35
CA LEU A 240 17.76 16.26 4.15
C LEU A 240 17.11 15.89 2.82
N SER A 241 17.60 14.84 2.17
CA SER A 241 16.96 14.29 0.95
C SER A 241 15.69 13.52 1.26
N GLY A 242 15.62 12.94 2.46
CA GLY A 242 14.47 12.18 2.98
C GLY A 242 13.72 12.93 4.07
N LEU A 243 12.75 12.24 4.68
CA LEU A 243 11.93 12.76 5.77
C LEU A 243 12.76 12.85 7.06
N ALA A 244 12.77 14.01 7.72
CA ALA A 244 13.47 14.21 8.98
C ALA A 244 12.80 13.40 10.10
N THR A 245 13.59 12.67 10.87
CA THR A 245 13.10 11.89 12.02
C THR A 245 13.04 12.69 13.31
N GLY A 246 13.75 13.82 13.37
CA GLY A 246 13.97 14.61 14.57
C GLY A 246 15.18 14.16 15.42
N PHE A 247 15.78 13.00 15.08
CA PHE A 247 17.03 12.55 15.69
C PHE A 247 18.21 12.95 14.79
N THR A 248 18.94 13.96 15.21
CA THR A 248 19.96 14.64 14.37
C THR A 248 21.03 13.69 13.83
N GLU A 249 21.53 12.78 14.67
CA GLU A 249 22.55 11.81 14.26
C GLU A 249 21.98 10.74 13.34
N PHE A 250 20.74 10.30 13.59
CA PHE A 250 20.04 9.39 12.67
C PHE A 250 19.90 10.04 11.28
N ASP A 251 19.40 11.28 11.26
CA ASP A 251 19.16 12.03 10.02
C ASP A 251 20.49 12.33 9.29
N ARG A 252 21.57 12.61 10.02
CA ARG A 252 22.91 12.81 9.45
C ARG A 252 23.44 11.54 8.76
N MET A 253 23.23 10.35 9.38
CA MET A 253 23.73 9.08 8.87
C MET A 253 22.88 8.55 7.71
N THR A 254 21.56 8.79 7.73
CA THR A 254 20.62 8.22 6.74
C THR A 254 20.19 9.23 5.67
N SER A 255 20.53 10.52 5.86
CA SER A 255 19.97 11.64 5.10
C SER A 255 18.42 11.72 5.20
N GLY A 256 17.86 11.28 6.35
CA GLY A 256 16.43 11.14 6.59
C GLY A 256 15.83 9.84 6.02
N LEU A 257 14.55 9.60 6.26
CA LEU A 257 13.84 8.41 5.76
C LEU A 257 13.56 8.59 4.26
N GLN A 258 14.09 7.69 3.44
CA GLN A 258 13.94 7.75 1.99
C GLN A 258 12.62 7.12 1.53
N GLY A 259 11.98 7.70 0.55
CA GLY A 259 10.80 7.10 -0.09
C GLY A 259 11.14 5.69 -0.61
N THR A 260 10.20 4.77 -0.51
CA THR A 260 10.36 3.35 -0.91
C THR A 260 11.21 2.46 0.00
N ASP A 261 11.83 3.00 1.06
CA ASP A 261 12.64 2.19 1.97
C ASP A 261 11.81 1.45 3.01
N LEU A 262 12.20 0.22 3.27
CA LEU A 262 11.77 -0.56 4.42
C LEU A 262 12.82 -0.42 5.52
N ILE A 263 12.45 0.27 6.60
CA ILE A 263 13.26 0.45 7.79
C ILE A 263 12.77 -0.52 8.86
N VAL A 264 13.61 -1.41 9.31
CA VAL A 264 13.28 -2.33 10.41
C VAL A 264 13.88 -1.81 11.71
N LEU A 265 13.02 -1.44 12.64
CA LEU A 265 13.42 -1.02 14.00
C LEU A 265 13.19 -2.16 14.97
N ALA A 266 14.25 -2.75 15.48
CA ALA A 266 14.18 -3.93 16.32
C ALA A 266 14.77 -3.69 17.72
N ALA A 267 14.10 -4.27 18.72
CA ALA A 267 14.55 -4.21 20.11
C ALA A 267 13.99 -5.38 20.92
N ARG A 268 14.56 -5.63 22.09
CA ARG A 268 13.94 -6.47 23.12
C ARG A 268 12.74 -5.75 23.74
N PRO A 269 11.79 -6.49 24.36
CA PRO A 269 10.68 -5.88 25.09
C PRO A 269 11.17 -4.88 26.12
N SER A 270 10.38 -3.83 26.36
CA SER A 270 10.65 -2.78 27.36
C SER A 270 11.84 -1.85 27.08
N VAL A 271 12.58 -2.02 25.98
CA VAL A 271 13.65 -1.08 25.58
C VAL A 271 13.10 0.28 25.15
N GLY A 272 11.88 0.32 24.60
CA GLY A 272 11.22 1.56 24.17
C GLY A 272 10.99 1.67 22.67
N LYS A 273 10.96 0.54 21.95
CA LYS A 273 10.75 0.47 20.48
C LYS A 273 9.56 1.32 19.98
N THR A 274 8.37 1.09 20.55
CA THR A 274 7.15 1.85 20.24
C THR A 274 7.29 3.35 20.54
N SER A 275 7.95 3.71 21.66
CA SER A 275 8.17 5.10 22.04
C SER A 275 9.08 5.82 21.04
N PHE A 276 10.16 5.15 20.57
CA PHE A 276 11.04 5.71 19.56
C PHE A 276 10.33 5.95 18.23
N ALA A 277 9.53 4.98 17.78
CA ALA A 277 8.71 5.10 16.58
C ALA A 277 7.65 6.21 16.71
N LEU A 278 7.01 6.34 17.89
CA LEU A 278 6.07 7.42 18.17
C LEU A 278 6.73 8.79 18.14
N ASN A 279 7.96 8.93 18.67
CA ASN A 279 8.68 10.22 18.61
C ASN A 279 8.99 10.62 17.17
N ILE A 280 9.39 9.68 16.32
CA ILE A 280 9.54 9.94 14.87
C ILE A 280 8.21 10.38 14.26
N ALA A 281 7.12 9.64 14.55
CA ALA A 281 5.79 9.96 14.06
C ALA A 281 5.32 11.37 14.49
N GLN A 282 5.53 11.71 15.78
CA GLN A 282 5.22 13.03 16.33
C GLN A 282 6.00 14.13 15.65
N HIS A 283 7.33 13.94 15.47
CA HIS A 283 8.15 14.93 14.78
C HIS A 283 7.62 15.20 13.38
N ILE A 284 7.40 14.15 12.60
CA ILE A 284 6.94 14.23 11.21
C ILE A 284 5.53 14.82 11.11
N ALA A 285 4.59 14.40 11.98
CA ALA A 285 3.20 14.85 11.88
C ALA A 285 2.98 16.24 12.49
N ILE A 286 3.63 16.55 13.62
CA ILE A 286 3.36 17.77 14.39
C ILE A 286 4.33 18.90 14.00
N ARG A 287 5.62 18.59 13.76
CA ARG A 287 6.64 19.60 13.45
C ARG A 287 6.75 19.85 11.95
N GLU A 288 6.76 18.79 11.13
CA GLU A 288 6.90 18.89 9.68
C GLU A 288 5.55 19.01 8.96
N GLY A 289 4.40 18.79 9.66
CA GLY A 289 3.06 18.88 9.09
C GLY A 289 2.76 17.81 8.02
N LYS A 290 3.54 16.73 8.00
CA LYS A 290 3.43 15.62 7.05
C LYS A 290 2.44 14.56 7.54
N ALA A 291 1.94 13.72 6.63
CA ALA A 291 0.95 12.70 6.95
C ALA A 291 1.61 11.38 7.37
N VAL A 292 1.27 10.90 8.56
CA VAL A 292 1.77 9.64 9.14
C VAL A 292 0.62 8.67 9.37
N GLY A 293 0.73 7.44 8.84
CA GLY A 293 -0.11 6.32 9.17
C GLY A 293 0.59 5.38 10.18
N PHE A 294 -0.10 4.97 11.21
CA PHE A 294 0.43 4.08 12.25
C PHE A 294 -0.51 2.88 12.44
N PHE A 295 -0.08 1.69 12.05
CA PHE A 295 -0.76 0.44 12.35
C PHE A 295 -0.26 -0.11 13.69
N SER A 296 -1.15 -0.22 14.66
CA SER A 296 -0.85 -0.72 16.00
C SER A 296 -1.52 -2.07 16.23
N LEU A 297 -0.75 -3.13 16.23
CA LEU A 297 -1.23 -4.50 16.46
C LEU A 297 -1.11 -4.92 17.94
N GLU A 298 -0.35 -4.16 18.75
CA GLU A 298 -0.10 -4.47 20.16
C GLU A 298 -0.89 -3.57 21.11
N MET A 299 -1.05 -2.30 20.77
CA MET A 299 -1.63 -1.29 21.65
C MET A 299 -2.88 -0.66 21.03
N SER A 300 -3.89 -0.32 21.87
CA SER A 300 -5.05 0.41 21.38
C SER A 300 -4.69 1.87 21.02
N LYS A 301 -5.49 2.46 20.14
CA LYS A 301 -5.35 3.87 19.73
C LYS A 301 -5.46 4.84 20.90
N GLU A 302 -6.27 4.52 21.92
CA GLU A 302 -6.38 5.33 23.13
C GLU A 302 -5.07 5.33 23.93
N GLN A 303 -4.41 4.16 24.04
CA GLN A 303 -3.12 4.04 24.73
C GLN A 303 -2.03 4.80 23.98
N LEU A 304 -1.99 4.72 22.64
CA LEU A 304 -1.05 5.47 21.83
C LEU A 304 -1.34 6.97 21.91
N GLY A 305 -2.60 7.38 21.78
CA GLY A 305 -3.02 8.77 21.92
C GLY A 305 -2.62 9.37 23.28
N PHE A 306 -2.78 8.59 24.35
CA PHE A 306 -2.34 9.01 25.69
C PHE A 306 -0.81 9.21 25.76
N ARG A 307 -0.03 8.30 25.18
CA ARG A 307 1.44 8.46 25.12
C ARG A 307 1.85 9.68 24.31
N VAL A 308 1.27 9.88 23.16
CA VAL A 308 1.51 11.05 22.30
C VAL A 308 1.18 12.35 23.04
N LEU A 309 0.05 12.39 23.74
CA LEU A 309 -0.39 13.56 24.49
C LEU A 309 0.56 13.88 25.66
N CYS A 310 0.95 12.89 26.48
CA CYS A 310 1.88 13.09 27.59
C CYS A 310 3.28 13.49 27.11
N SER A 311 3.76 12.88 26.03
CA SER A 311 5.03 13.20 25.40
C SER A 311 5.05 14.62 24.85
N GLU A 312 4.03 15.06 24.09
CA GLU A 312 3.97 16.43 23.54
C GLU A 312 3.77 17.49 24.63
N ALA A 313 3.07 17.15 25.71
CA ALA A 313 2.88 18.03 26.84
C ALA A 313 4.08 18.09 27.78
N ASP A 314 5.06 17.21 27.61
CA ASP A 314 6.20 17.04 28.52
C ASP A 314 5.76 16.85 29.99
N VAL A 315 4.88 15.87 30.22
CA VAL A 315 4.32 15.53 31.54
C VAL A 315 4.53 14.07 31.89
N ASP A 316 4.67 13.81 33.18
CA ASP A 316 4.81 12.46 33.71
C ASP A 316 3.52 11.65 33.47
N ALA A 317 3.61 10.70 32.54
CA ALA A 317 2.48 9.86 32.13
C ALA A 317 1.91 9.01 33.29
N LYS A 318 2.74 8.61 34.26
CA LYS A 318 2.30 7.85 35.43
C LYS A 318 1.47 8.73 36.34
N LYS A 319 1.92 9.94 36.68
CA LYS A 319 1.18 10.88 37.51
C LYS A 319 -0.16 11.27 36.89
N VAL A 320 -0.18 11.47 35.56
CA VAL A 320 -1.41 11.78 34.83
C VAL A 320 -2.40 10.60 34.95
N ARG A 321 -1.94 9.38 34.72
CA ARG A 321 -2.77 8.16 34.78
C ARG A 321 -3.31 7.91 36.17
N ASP A 322 -2.49 8.13 37.19
CA ASP A 322 -2.85 7.89 38.59
C ASP A 322 -3.72 9.04 39.19
N GLY A 323 -4.04 10.07 38.38
CA GLY A 323 -4.88 11.20 38.81
C GLY A 323 -4.15 12.29 39.59
N PHE A 324 -2.81 12.26 39.65
CA PHE A 324 -1.97 13.22 40.38
C PHE A 324 -1.42 14.34 39.48
N ALA A 325 -2.08 14.65 38.37
CA ALA A 325 -1.67 15.74 37.51
C ALA A 325 -1.86 17.12 38.19
N SER A 326 -0.81 17.93 38.19
CA SER A 326 -0.92 19.32 38.68
C SER A 326 -1.75 20.19 37.72
N LYS A 327 -2.16 21.40 38.18
CA LYS A 327 -2.86 22.36 37.32
C LYS A 327 -2.02 22.77 36.12
N GLU A 328 -0.72 22.95 36.30
CA GLU A 328 0.24 23.28 35.26
C GLU A 328 0.38 22.12 34.25
N ALA A 329 0.42 20.87 34.74
CA ALA A 329 0.41 19.72 33.87
C ALA A 329 -0.89 19.63 33.03
N MET A 330 -2.05 19.90 33.63
CA MET A 330 -3.32 19.95 32.90
C MET A 330 -3.34 21.06 31.85
N GLN A 331 -2.79 22.25 32.13
CA GLN A 331 -2.68 23.31 31.14
C GLN A 331 -1.79 22.90 29.96
N ARG A 332 -0.64 22.26 30.25
CA ARG A 332 0.25 21.74 29.19
C ARG A 332 -0.42 20.67 28.33
N LEU A 333 -1.21 19.78 28.94
CA LEU A 333 -1.99 18.77 28.21
C LEU A 333 -3.01 19.41 27.25
N VAL A 334 -3.72 20.45 27.68
CA VAL A 334 -4.66 21.18 26.82
C VAL A 334 -3.96 21.88 25.65
N LEU A 335 -2.81 22.48 25.90
CA LEU A 335 -1.99 23.09 24.83
C LEU A 335 -1.47 22.05 23.84
N ALA A 336 -1.00 20.90 24.34
CA ALA A 336 -0.57 19.78 23.50
C ALA A 336 -1.70 19.22 22.65
N GLN A 337 -2.92 19.08 23.24
CA GLN A 337 -4.11 18.67 22.51
C GLN A 337 -4.38 19.59 21.31
N SER A 338 -4.28 20.92 21.50
CA SER A 338 -4.49 21.88 20.42
C SER A 338 -3.49 21.73 19.27
N LYS A 339 -2.22 21.40 19.59
CA LYS A 339 -1.19 21.15 18.58
C LYS A 339 -1.44 19.84 17.82
N ILE A 340 -1.81 18.77 18.56
CA ILE A 340 -2.06 17.45 17.99
C ILE A 340 -3.31 17.46 17.11
N HIS A 341 -4.34 18.26 17.47
CA HIS A 341 -5.61 18.30 16.73
C HIS A 341 -5.45 18.65 15.24
N GLY A 342 -4.47 19.49 14.90
CA GLY A 342 -4.17 19.85 13.51
C GLY A 342 -3.18 18.92 12.81
N ALA A 343 -2.60 17.94 13.50
CA ALA A 343 -1.59 17.06 12.95
C ALA A 343 -2.22 15.93 12.10
N LYS A 344 -1.58 15.62 10.98
CA LYS A 344 -2.00 14.51 10.10
C LYS A 344 -1.41 13.18 10.61
N PHE A 345 -1.82 12.77 11.80
CA PHE A 345 -1.39 11.54 12.42
C PHE A 345 -2.59 10.59 12.58
N PHE A 346 -2.58 9.48 11.82
CA PHE A 346 -3.67 8.53 11.72
C PHE A 346 -3.26 7.20 12.33
N ILE A 347 -4.10 6.65 13.22
CA ILE A 347 -3.83 5.39 13.93
C ILE A 347 -4.93 4.39 13.57
N ASP A 348 -4.50 3.18 13.21
CA ASP A 348 -5.35 2.01 13.02
C ASP A 348 -4.90 0.92 14.01
N ASP A 349 -5.80 0.49 14.90
CA ASP A 349 -5.54 -0.52 15.93
C ASP A 349 -6.29 -1.85 15.66
N SER A 350 -6.55 -2.14 14.39
CA SER A 350 -7.15 -3.42 13.98
C SER A 350 -6.25 -4.59 14.39
N ALA A 351 -6.81 -5.54 15.15
CA ALA A 351 -6.05 -6.62 15.80
C ALA A 351 -5.46 -7.67 14.83
N ALA A 352 -6.03 -7.82 13.64
CA ALA A 352 -5.61 -8.80 12.65
C ALA A 352 -5.46 -8.11 11.29
N LEU A 353 -4.24 -7.80 10.89
CA LEU A 353 -3.94 -7.17 9.62
C LEU A 353 -2.99 -8.03 8.80
N ASN A 354 -3.29 -8.14 7.51
CA ASN A 354 -2.40 -8.70 6.50
C ASN A 354 -1.90 -7.60 5.55
N VAL A 355 -0.90 -7.89 4.73
CA VAL A 355 -0.31 -6.90 3.81
C VAL A 355 -1.32 -6.35 2.79
N PRO A 356 -2.21 -7.16 2.17
CA PRO A 356 -3.26 -6.66 1.28
C PRO A 356 -4.21 -5.64 1.94
N GLU A 357 -4.65 -5.88 3.18
CA GLU A 357 -5.49 -4.94 3.93
C GLU A 357 -4.75 -3.64 4.24
N MET A 358 -3.49 -3.73 4.68
CA MET A 358 -2.64 -2.56 4.92
C MET A 358 -2.45 -1.75 3.64
N ARG A 359 -2.31 -2.41 2.49
CA ARG A 359 -2.23 -1.78 1.17
C ARG A 359 -3.50 -0.98 0.86
N ALA A 360 -4.67 -1.59 1.00
CA ALA A 360 -5.94 -0.93 0.75
C ALA A 360 -6.14 0.30 1.65
N LYS A 361 -5.88 0.16 2.97
CA LYS A 361 -5.97 1.25 3.94
C LYS A 361 -4.91 2.34 3.68
N GLY A 362 -3.67 1.96 3.36
CA GLY A 362 -2.58 2.89 3.04
C GLY A 362 -2.84 3.69 1.76
N GLN A 363 -3.34 3.06 0.71
CA GLN A 363 -3.74 3.74 -0.53
C GLN A 363 -4.90 4.69 -0.31
N ARG A 364 -5.90 4.29 0.49
CA ARG A 364 -7.01 5.16 0.87
C ARG A 364 -6.52 6.38 1.63
N LEU A 365 -5.70 6.19 2.67
CA LEU A 365 -5.12 7.27 3.46
C LEU A 365 -4.32 8.23 2.59
N LYS A 366 -3.49 7.69 1.68
CA LYS A 366 -2.68 8.48 0.74
C LYS A 366 -3.55 9.34 -0.19
N ARG A 367 -4.68 8.82 -0.66
CA ARG A 367 -5.59 9.53 -1.55
C ARG A 367 -6.39 10.61 -0.81
N GLU A 368 -6.83 10.35 0.43
CA GLU A 368 -7.72 11.24 1.19
C GLU A 368 -6.95 12.36 1.90
N HIS A 369 -5.77 12.06 2.45
CA HIS A 369 -5.03 12.98 3.32
C HIS A 369 -3.57 13.19 2.93
N GLY A 370 -3.08 12.44 1.94
CA GLY A 370 -1.66 12.26 1.70
C GLY A 370 -1.08 11.21 2.65
N LEU A 371 0.11 10.70 2.32
CA LEU A 371 0.86 9.77 3.18
C LEU A 371 2.34 9.96 2.90
N ASP A 372 3.10 10.29 3.95
CA ASP A 372 4.54 10.55 3.88
C ASP A 372 5.34 9.48 4.66
N LEU A 373 4.74 8.84 5.67
CA LEU A 373 5.35 7.76 6.46
C LEU A 373 4.28 6.73 6.86
N LEU A 374 4.64 5.46 6.84
CA LEU A 374 3.83 4.37 7.40
C LEU A 374 4.63 3.64 8.50
N ILE A 375 4.01 3.40 9.65
CA ILE A 375 4.62 2.66 10.78
C ILE A 375 3.78 1.44 11.10
N VAL A 376 4.43 0.31 11.41
CA VAL A 376 3.78 -0.96 11.76
C VAL A 376 4.34 -1.48 13.09
N ASP A 377 3.52 -1.54 14.13
CA ASP A 377 3.92 -2.03 15.48
C ASP A 377 3.10 -3.25 15.88
N TYR A 378 3.65 -4.44 15.79
CA TYR A 378 4.90 -4.92 15.22
C TYR A 378 4.65 -6.10 14.27
N MET A 379 5.53 -6.28 13.31
CA MET A 379 5.35 -7.19 12.17
C MET A 379 5.09 -8.67 12.55
N GLN A 380 5.57 -9.15 13.71
CA GLN A 380 5.31 -10.51 14.17
C GLN A 380 3.86 -10.73 14.67
N LEU A 381 3.02 -9.72 14.77
CA LEU A 381 1.58 -9.90 15.04
C LEU A 381 0.75 -9.90 13.75
N MET A 382 1.35 -9.57 12.62
CA MET A 382 0.67 -9.64 11.33
C MET A 382 0.34 -11.08 10.96
N MET A 383 -0.74 -11.23 10.21
CA MET A 383 -1.14 -12.51 9.62
C MET A 383 -0.60 -12.64 8.20
N GLY A 384 0.02 -13.76 7.91
CA GLY A 384 0.39 -14.12 6.54
C GLY A 384 -0.85 -14.54 5.75
N HIS A 385 -0.89 -14.22 4.46
CA HIS A 385 -1.95 -14.68 3.57
C HIS A 385 -1.57 -16.07 3.01
N GLY A 386 -2.33 -17.12 3.40
CA GLY A 386 -2.11 -18.49 2.95
C GLY A 386 -1.86 -19.49 4.10
N ARG A 387 -1.51 -20.72 3.74
CA ARG A 387 -1.11 -21.78 4.70
C ARG A 387 0.41 -21.81 4.77
N PHE A 388 0.95 -21.72 5.97
CA PHE A 388 2.39 -21.74 6.23
C PHE A 388 2.75 -22.94 7.10
N ASP A 389 3.85 -23.60 6.80
CA ASP A 389 4.35 -24.73 7.57
C ASP A 389 5.10 -24.28 8.83
N ASN A 390 5.66 -23.06 8.80
CA ASN A 390 6.34 -22.49 9.97
C ASN A 390 6.27 -20.94 9.99
N ARG A 391 6.45 -20.38 11.17
CA ARG A 391 6.40 -18.92 11.42
C ARG A 391 7.48 -18.13 10.66
N THR A 392 8.64 -18.74 10.44
CA THR A 392 9.75 -18.08 9.71
C THR A 392 9.37 -17.76 8.26
N GLN A 393 8.68 -18.71 7.59
CA GLN A 393 8.18 -18.46 6.22
C GLN A 393 7.13 -17.37 6.17
N GLU A 394 6.23 -17.36 7.14
CA GLU A 394 5.18 -16.34 7.25
C GLU A 394 5.79 -14.95 7.44
N VAL A 395 6.74 -14.79 8.37
CA VAL A 395 7.44 -13.52 8.60
C VAL A 395 8.24 -13.09 7.37
N SER A 396 8.82 -14.04 6.63
CA SER A 396 9.52 -13.78 5.37
C SER A 396 8.60 -13.17 4.30
N MET A 397 7.38 -13.73 4.15
CA MET A 397 6.39 -13.18 3.23
C MET A 397 5.91 -11.79 3.65
N ILE A 398 5.70 -11.58 4.95
CA ILE A 398 5.31 -10.28 5.49
C ILE A 398 6.39 -9.24 5.21
N SER A 399 7.66 -9.55 5.49
CA SER A 399 8.79 -8.65 5.22
C SER A 399 8.87 -8.23 3.76
N ARG A 400 8.85 -9.23 2.85
CA ARG A 400 8.85 -8.99 1.41
C ARG A 400 7.62 -8.17 0.98
N GLY A 401 6.45 -8.47 1.52
CA GLY A 401 5.22 -7.75 1.25
C GLY A 401 5.28 -6.28 1.68
N LEU A 402 5.85 -5.99 2.87
CA LEU A 402 6.06 -4.62 3.34
C LEU A 402 7.06 -3.86 2.46
N LYS A 403 8.13 -4.52 1.97
CA LYS A 403 9.06 -3.87 1.02
C LYS A 403 8.38 -3.53 -0.31
N LEU A 404 7.55 -4.43 -0.82
CA LEU A 404 6.76 -4.15 -2.03
C LEU A 404 5.77 -3.01 -1.80
N LEU A 405 5.10 -3.00 -0.63
CA LEU A 405 4.16 -1.94 -0.24
C LEU A 405 4.85 -0.56 -0.16
N ALA A 406 6.08 -0.49 0.41
CA ALA A 406 6.86 0.75 0.44
C ALA A 406 7.14 1.29 -0.96
N LYS A 407 7.52 0.42 -1.91
CA LYS A 407 7.74 0.79 -3.31
C LYS A 407 6.46 1.26 -4.00
N GLU A 408 5.35 0.56 -3.80
CA GLU A 408 4.05 0.87 -4.40
C GLU A 408 3.50 2.21 -3.89
N LEU A 409 3.48 2.38 -2.59
CA LEU A 409 3.05 3.62 -1.95
C LEU A 409 4.07 4.76 -2.17
N ARG A 410 5.32 4.47 -2.54
CA ARG A 410 6.43 5.43 -2.63
C ARG A 410 6.60 6.23 -1.35
N VAL A 411 6.50 5.56 -0.20
CA VAL A 411 6.73 6.14 1.13
C VAL A 411 7.62 5.21 1.95
N PRO A 412 8.43 5.75 2.87
CA PRO A 412 9.14 4.91 3.83
C PRO A 412 8.18 4.14 4.71
N ILE A 413 8.52 2.88 5.01
CA ILE A 413 7.81 2.07 6.00
C ILE A 413 8.77 1.75 7.15
N ILE A 414 8.39 2.12 8.37
CA ILE A 414 9.07 1.66 9.60
C ILE A 414 8.32 0.46 10.13
N ALA A 415 8.91 -0.72 10.03
CA ALA A 415 8.38 -1.95 10.59
C ALA A 415 9.09 -2.28 11.92
N LEU A 416 8.32 -2.32 12.99
CA LEU A 416 8.86 -2.69 14.30
C LEU A 416 8.99 -4.20 14.40
N SER A 417 10.09 -4.67 15.00
CA SER A 417 10.39 -6.09 15.15
C SER A 417 10.87 -6.40 16.56
N GLN A 418 10.54 -7.57 17.06
CA GLN A 418 11.04 -8.05 18.34
C GLN A 418 12.24 -8.94 18.11
N LEU A 419 13.33 -8.72 18.87
CA LEU A 419 14.54 -9.54 18.83
C LEU A 419 14.38 -10.85 19.59
N SER A 420 15.14 -11.87 19.18
CA SER A 420 15.31 -13.11 19.91
C SER A 420 15.91 -12.89 21.32
N ARG A 421 15.87 -13.91 22.18
CA ARG A 421 16.45 -13.81 23.56
C ARG A 421 17.97 -13.96 23.59
N GLN A 422 18.64 -14.16 22.47
CA GLN A 422 20.09 -14.41 22.42
C GLN A 422 20.93 -13.25 22.99
N PRO A 423 20.63 -11.95 22.73
CA PRO A 423 21.38 -10.86 23.34
C PRO A 423 21.44 -10.92 24.88
N GLU A 424 20.38 -11.38 25.54
CA GLU A 424 20.31 -11.47 27.01
C GLU A 424 21.26 -12.52 27.58
N GLN A 425 21.65 -13.52 26.81
CA GLN A 425 22.54 -14.59 27.21
C GLN A 425 24.03 -14.23 27.09
N ARG A 426 24.32 -13.12 26.39
CA ARG A 426 25.70 -12.63 26.21
C ARG A 426 26.13 -11.74 27.37
N LYS A 427 27.43 -11.42 27.48
CA LYS A 427 27.99 -10.58 28.55
C LYS A 427 28.72 -9.37 27.97
N GLY A 428 28.71 -8.25 28.72
CA GLY A 428 29.39 -7.01 28.35
C GLY A 428 28.89 -6.44 27.00
N GLU A 429 29.77 -5.87 26.22
CA GLU A 429 29.47 -5.27 24.91
C GLU A 429 28.89 -6.24 23.91
N LEU A 430 29.12 -7.55 24.06
CA LEU A 430 28.49 -8.59 23.24
C LEU A 430 26.98 -8.66 23.41
N ARG A 431 26.39 -8.00 24.40
CA ARG A 431 24.93 -7.84 24.59
C ARG A 431 24.29 -6.88 23.60
N LYS A 432 25.09 -6.02 22.95
CA LYS A 432 24.55 -5.17 21.87
C LYS A 432 23.93 -6.06 20.79
N PRO A 433 22.73 -5.74 20.34
CA PRO A 433 22.05 -6.50 19.27
C PRO A 433 22.87 -6.54 17.98
N GLN A 434 22.79 -7.66 17.29
CA GLN A 434 23.44 -7.92 15.99
C GLN A 434 22.43 -8.42 14.98
N LEU A 435 22.74 -8.35 13.68
CA LEU A 435 21.85 -8.83 12.60
C LEU A 435 21.44 -10.30 12.80
N ALA A 436 22.35 -11.14 13.34
CA ALA A 436 22.05 -12.53 13.67
C ALA A 436 20.93 -12.71 14.74
N ASP A 437 20.61 -11.67 15.52
CA ASP A 437 19.55 -11.71 16.53
C ASP A 437 18.15 -11.56 15.92
N LEU A 438 18.06 -11.18 14.64
CA LEU A 438 16.87 -11.28 13.80
C LEU A 438 16.65 -12.71 13.23
N ARG A 439 17.32 -13.73 13.77
CA ARG A 439 17.56 -15.07 13.21
C ARG A 439 16.30 -15.88 12.90
N ASP A 440 15.18 -15.64 13.57
CA ASP A 440 13.90 -16.27 13.22
C ASP A 440 13.30 -15.65 11.95
N SER A 441 14.02 -14.71 11.31
CA SER A 441 13.59 -13.87 10.21
C SER A 441 14.78 -13.44 9.34
N GLY A 442 15.63 -14.39 8.92
CA GLY A 442 16.79 -14.09 8.06
C GLY A 442 16.43 -13.33 6.76
N SER A 443 15.18 -13.42 6.33
CA SER A 443 14.63 -12.64 5.23
C SER A 443 14.41 -11.17 5.58
N ILE A 444 14.09 -10.82 6.83
CA ILE A 444 13.95 -9.42 7.24
C ILE A 444 15.25 -8.66 6.97
N GLU A 445 16.39 -9.30 7.32
CA GLU A 445 17.70 -8.72 7.03
C GLU A 445 17.90 -8.48 5.53
N GLN A 446 17.47 -9.42 4.67
CA GLN A 446 17.65 -9.29 3.21
C GLN A 446 16.74 -8.22 2.60
N ASP A 447 15.48 -8.18 2.99
CA ASP A 447 14.45 -7.31 2.43
C ASP A 447 14.60 -5.85 2.90
N ALA A 448 15.01 -5.62 4.16
CA ALA A 448 15.17 -4.29 4.73
C ALA A 448 16.30 -3.50 4.04
N ASP A 449 16.05 -2.21 3.79
CA ASP A 449 17.07 -1.28 3.30
C ASP A 449 17.90 -0.74 4.46
N VAL A 450 17.25 -0.51 5.62
CA VAL A 450 17.90 -0.06 6.87
C VAL A 450 17.44 -0.96 8.01
N VAL A 451 18.38 -1.41 8.84
CA VAL A 451 18.09 -2.15 10.08
C VAL A 451 18.67 -1.36 11.25
N VAL A 452 17.79 -1.03 12.19
CA VAL A 452 18.10 -0.24 13.37
C VAL A 452 17.81 -1.05 14.62
N PHE A 453 18.75 -1.09 15.55
CA PHE A 453 18.55 -1.67 16.88
C PHE A 453 18.51 -0.58 17.92
N LEU A 454 17.65 -0.78 18.92
CA LEU A 454 17.70 -0.01 20.17
C LEU A 454 18.26 -0.90 21.28
N TYR A 455 19.20 -0.34 22.04
CA TYR A 455 19.82 -1.00 23.17
C TYR A 455 19.90 -0.03 24.36
N ARG A 456 19.53 -0.52 25.55
CA ARG A 456 19.66 0.21 26.82
C ARG A 456 20.39 -0.64 27.80
N GLU A 457 21.62 -0.23 28.17
CA GLU A 457 22.50 -0.97 29.05
C GLU A 457 21.93 -1.13 30.45
N GLU A 458 21.25 -0.11 30.98
CA GLU A 458 20.65 -0.11 32.32
C GLU A 458 19.60 -1.21 32.56
N LEU A 459 19.02 -1.78 31.50
CA LEU A 459 18.09 -2.92 31.62
C LEU A 459 18.81 -4.23 31.93
N TYR A 460 20.11 -4.31 31.66
CA TYR A 460 20.94 -5.50 31.82
C TYR A 460 21.97 -5.35 32.93
N ASP A 461 22.42 -4.10 33.18
CA ASP A 461 23.37 -3.73 34.23
C ASP A 461 22.84 -2.53 34.99
N LYS A 462 22.40 -2.77 36.24
CA LYS A 462 21.84 -1.70 37.11
C LYS A 462 22.88 -0.75 37.65
N GLU A 463 24.15 -1.17 37.63
CA GLU A 463 25.28 -0.39 38.14
C GLU A 463 25.97 0.47 37.05
N THR A 464 25.48 0.38 35.82
CA THR A 464 26.03 1.17 34.70
C THR A 464 25.99 2.67 34.98
N GLU A 465 27.02 3.38 34.55
CA GLU A 465 27.08 4.85 34.55
C GLU A 465 26.19 5.49 33.46
N ARG A 466 25.69 4.65 32.50
CA ARG A 466 24.90 5.09 31.31
C ARG A 466 23.39 5.02 31.57
N LYS A 467 22.93 5.39 32.77
CA LYS A 467 21.51 5.41 33.12
C LYS A 467 20.76 6.44 32.26
N GLY A 468 19.60 6.04 31.75
CA GLY A 468 18.80 6.90 30.88
C GLY A 468 19.37 7.08 29.45
N ILE A 469 20.46 6.38 29.08
CA ILE A 469 21.02 6.44 27.72
C ILE A 469 20.65 5.19 26.97
N ALA A 470 20.22 5.36 25.73
CA ALA A 470 19.98 4.29 24.78
C ALA A 470 20.90 4.45 23.57
N ASP A 471 21.44 3.36 23.08
CA ASP A 471 22.19 3.32 21.82
C ASP A 471 21.22 3.01 20.66
N VAL A 472 21.24 3.85 19.64
CA VAL A 472 20.61 3.60 18.34
C VAL A 472 21.70 3.07 17.43
N ILE A 473 21.55 1.81 16.99
CA ILE A 473 22.57 1.09 16.21
C ILE A 473 22.02 0.88 14.81
N ILE A 474 22.58 1.55 13.81
CA ILE A 474 22.30 1.31 12.39
C ILE A 474 23.20 0.14 11.95
N ALA A 475 22.64 -1.08 12.03
CA ALA A 475 23.40 -2.29 11.76
C ALA A 475 23.48 -2.65 10.27
N LYS A 476 22.51 -2.16 9.47
CA LYS A 476 22.49 -2.29 8.02
C LYS A 476 21.95 -1.02 7.40
N GLN A 477 22.59 -0.58 6.33
CA GLN A 477 22.10 0.51 5.46
C GLN A 477 22.59 0.26 4.03
N ARG A 478 21.67 0.24 3.05
CA ARG A 478 22.04 0.00 1.64
C ARG A 478 22.75 1.19 1.01
N ASN A 479 22.37 2.40 1.38
CA ASN A 479 22.76 3.64 0.72
C ASN A 479 23.53 4.60 1.65
N GLY A 480 24.19 4.10 2.71
CA GLY A 480 24.91 4.94 3.63
C GLY A 480 25.74 4.14 4.66
N PRO A 481 26.40 4.82 5.59
CA PRO A 481 27.26 4.19 6.58
C PRO A 481 26.43 3.48 7.67
N THR A 482 27.00 2.46 8.27
CA THR A 482 26.54 1.85 9.53
C THR A 482 27.27 2.47 10.70
N GLY A 483 26.70 2.38 11.90
CA GLY A 483 27.29 2.91 13.13
C GLY A 483 26.28 2.99 14.27
N ASP A 484 26.71 3.49 15.41
CA ASP A 484 25.86 3.70 16.58
C ASP A 484 26.02 5.11 17.13
N PHE A 485 24.96 5.60 17.78
CA PHE A 485 24.97 6.88 18.47
C PHE A 485 24.03 6.83 19.68
N PRO A 486 24.33 7.62 20.75
CA PRO A 486 23.49 7.68 21.92
C PRO A 486 22.29 8.60 21.74
N VAL A 487 21.19 8.26 22.40
CA VAL A 487 20.02 9.10 22.66
C VAL A 487 19.64 9.02 24.12
N VAL A 488 18.95 10.05 24.65
CA VAL A 488 18.48 10.07 26.04
C VAL A 488 17.07 9.50 26.10
N PHE A 489 16.82 8.56 26.99
CA PHE A 489 15.48 8.07 27.28
C PHE A 489 14.94 8.69 28.57
N LEU A 490 13.87 9.45 28.43
CA LEU A 490 13.14 10.07 29.53
C LEU A 490 11.97 9.16 29.93
N GLY A 491 12.23 8.26 30.89
CA GLY A 491 11.29 7.20 31.26
C GLY A 491 9.92 7.70 31.72
N ASP A 492 9.88 8.76 32.51
CA ASP A 492 8.66 9.37 33.06
C ASP A 492 7.76 9.94 31.94
N HIS A 493 8.37 10.42 30.85
CA HIS A 493 7.68 10.97 29.67
C HIS A 493 7.55 9.96 28.53
N MET A 494 8.15 8.77 28.67
CA MET A 494 8.21 7.72 27.62
C MET A 494 8.76 8.24 26.29
N THR A 495 9.71 9.15 26.32
CA THR A 495 10.22 9.92 25.19
C THR A 495 11.72 9.73 25.02
N PHE A 496 12.19 9.68 23.78
CA PHE A 496 13.61 9.78 23.44
C PHE A 496 13.93 11.22 23.00
N ALA A 497 15.11 11.69 23.39
CA ALA A 497 15.64 13.00 23.00
C ALA A 497 17.07 12.85 22.44
N ASN A 498 17.49 13.82 21.65
CA ASN A 498 18.87 13.89 21.17
C ASN A 498 19.84 14.00 22.37
N TYR A 499 20.94 13.27 22.30
CA TYR A 499 21.99 13.35 23.31
C TYR A 499 22.80 14.63 23.09
N VAL A 500 22.76 15.53 24.07
CA VAL A 500 23.54 16.79 24.10
C VAL A 500 24.76 16.59 24.98
N GLY A 501 25.62 15.66 24.62
CA GLY A 501 26.94 15.47 25.22
C GLY A 501 27.98 15.68 24.14
N GLY A 502 29.17 16.23 24.51
CA GLY A 502 30.25 16.47 23.54
C GLY A 502 30.54 15.22 22.67
N PRO A 503 31.16 15.41 21.50
CA PRO A 503 31.37 14.35 20.55
C PRO A 503 32.12 13.18 21.24
N ALA A 504 31.48 11.98 21.18
CA ALA A 504 32.24 10.77 21.43
C ALA A 504 33.33 10.77 20.35
N ALA A 505 34.59 10.73 20.82
CA ALA A 505 35.73 10.68 19.91
C ALA A 505 35.56 9.55 18.92
N PRO A 506 35.83 9.76 17.61
CA PRO A 506 35.75 8.70 16.62
C PRO A 506 36.71 7.58 17.08
N PRO A 507 36.34 6.30 16.89
CA PRO A 507 37.20 5.19 17.16
C PRO A 507 38.49 5.41 16.36
N GLU A 508 39.64 5.47 17.05
CA GLU A 508 40.94 5.59 16.40
C GLU A 508 41.19 4.44 15.45
N GLY A 509 41.35 4.80 14.20
CA GLY A 509 42.22 4.18 13.22
C GLY A 509 42.00 2.71 12.85
N GLN A 510 41.45 2.51 11.68
CA GLN A 510 42.10 1.62 10.71
C GLN A 510 42.33 2.41 9.42
N PRO A 511 43.60 2.48 8.92
CA PRO A 511 43.89 3.10 7.61
C PRO A 511 43.39 2.19 6.49
N PHE A 512 43.01 2.83 5.41
CA PHE A 512 42.57 2.23 4.13
C PHE A 512 43.61 1.31 3.49
#